data_6e14b78daf2a8c0b858160c8e2837414
#
_entry.id   6e14b78daf2a8c0b858160c8e2837414
#
_cell.length_a   1.000
_cell.length_b   1.000
_cell.length_c   1.000
_cell.angle_alpha   90.00
_cell.angle_beta   90.00
_cell.angle_gamma   90.00
#
_symmetry.space_group_name_H-M   'P 1'
#
loop_
_entity.id
_entity.type
_entity.pdbx_description
1 polymer ?
#
loop_
_entity_poly.entity_id
_entity_poly.type
_entity_poly.pdbx_seq_one_letter_code
_entity_poly.pdbx_strand_id
1 'polypeptide(L)'
;MISNVIRTCFPVAALAVADKAEEINKLNVFPVPDGDTGTNMSLTLGTVVREVQDLPQDASMQDIAKAITHGSLMGARGNSGVITSQILRGIAEGLCDVKNPETVTPKDIAHAFRRGKEVAFKAVRKPVEGTILTVLKDVSAKADSLEKSQLTPVEVLDALVVEAYESVARTPELLPVLKENGVVDSGAFGFATFLEGFVNAVTGKTETTDFQTTVSVSDAKAATSAKVEIELNDDWEGSEYRYCNEFLFKADSPDFDEEAALNFLATMGDCELLVGANPDYKIHVHSNTPNKVLEYMLQYGQIFEVFIHNMDLEAKERTEKIAEDKKAAAAPRKELGFVAVTAGSGAESILKSLGVDVVVSGGQTMNPSTADILAAIEEANADQVIVMPNNSNIRMAAEAAASACEDVKVAVIPTKSVLQAFAAMFVVADGVPFEELVEEMTDAISGVRYGEVTTAVRDSSAADGTPIHDGDVMGIQGGSIDVVGSDVMKVTLDLIAKMQEEEEGDNLTILAGEDFSDEQLDLLASRVEDAYPDLEVDAQRGEQPLYPVIFSIE
;
A
#
# COMPACT_ATOMS: atom_id res chain seq x y z
N MET A 1 24.78 -6.81 19.33
CA MET A 1 23.83 -6.27 20.34
C MET A 1 22.40 -6.43 19.86
N ILE A 2 21.46 -6.73 20.75
CA ILE A 2 20.04 -6.91 20.44
C ILE A 2 19.43 -5.67 19.76
N SER A 3 19.84 -4.45 20.18
CA SER A 3 19.40 -3.19 19.57
C SER A 3 19.68 -3.12 18.06
N ASN A 4 20.85 -3.60 17.62
CA ASN A 4 21.21 -3.64 16.20
C ASN A 4 20.37 -4.67 15.43
N VAL A 5 20.09 -5.83 16.04
CA VAL A 5 19.24 -6.86 15.41
C VAL A 5 17.84 -6.27 15.17
N ILE A 6 17.23 -5.63 16.17
CA ILE A 6 15.91 -5.03 16.02
C ILE A 6 15.95 -3.94 14.94
N ARG A 7 16.91 -3.03 14.99
CA ARG A 7 17.05 -1.95 14.00
C ARG A 7 17.14 -2.46 12.56
N THR A 8 17.84 -3.57 12.35
CA THR A 8 18.05 -4.14 11.01
C THR A 8 16.87 -5.02 10.58
N CYS A 9 16.29 -5.81 11.48
CA CYS A 9 15.30 -6.82 11.13
C CYS A 9 13.86 -6.31 11.18
N PHE A 10 13.56 -5.30 12.02
CA PHE A 10 12.22 -4.75 12.13
C PHE A 10 11.69 -4.13 10.82
N PRO A 11 12.48 -3.33 10.05
CA PRO A 11 12.04 -2.82 8.76
C PRO A 11 11.69 -3.92 7.76
N VAL A 12 12.46 -5.02 7.73
CA VAL A 12 12.19 -6.16 6.85
C VAL A 12 10.89 -6.87 7.25
N ALA A 13 10.67 -7.04 8.56
CA ALA A 13 9.42 -7.61 9.08
C ALA A 13 8.20 -6.73 8.76
N ALA A 14 8.35 -5.42 8.87
CA ALA A 14 7.30 -4.46 8.52
C ALA A 14 6.98 -4.50 7.02
N LEU A 15 8.00 -4.58 6.18
CA LEU A 15 7.84 -4.72 4.73
C LEU A 15 7.11 -6.02 4.36
N ALA A 16 7.42 -7.14 5.00
CA ALA A 16 6.73 -8.41 4.76
C ALA A 16 5.21 -8.34 5.03
N VAL A 17 4.79 -7.52 6.01
CA VAL A 17 3.36 -7.26 6.27
C VAL A 17 2.78 -6.32 5.21
N ALA A 18 3.53 -5.29 4.79
CA ALA A 18 3.11 -4.36 3.76
C ALA A 18 2.90 -5.05 2.41
N ASP A 19 3.83 -5.93 2.01
CA ASP A 19 3.75 -6.72 0.77
C ASP A 19 2.53 -7.67 0.75
N LYS A 20 2.05 -8.08 1.93
CA LYS A 20 0.87 -8.94 2.09
C LYS A 20 -0.38 -8.20 2.58
N ALA A 21 -0.37 -6.86 2.59
CA ALA A 21 -1.47 -6.08 3.13
C ALA A 21 -2.81 -6.42 2.47
N GLU A 22 -2.84 -6.55 1.14
CA GLU A 22 -4.04 -6.94 0.39
C GLU A 22 -4.53 -8.38 0.72
N GLU A 23 -3.60 -9.33 0.87
CA GLU A 23 -3.94 -10.70 1.30
C GLU A 23 -4.56 -10.68 2.70
N ILE A 24 -3.96 -9.93 3.64
CA ILE A 24 -4.47 -9.76 5.00
C ILE A 24 -5.83 -9.07 4.99
N ASN A 25 -6.02 -8.03 4.17
CA ASN A 25 -7.28 -7.31 4.01
C ASN A 25 -8.41 -8.24 3.54
N LYS A 26 -8.12 -9.16 2.62
CA LYS A 26 -9.10 -10.14 2.12
C LYS A 26 -9.61 -11.09 3.21
N LEU A 27 -8.82 -11.37 4.24
CA LEU A 27 -9.19 -12.23 5.36
C LEU A 27 -10.03 -11.52 6.43
N ASN A 28 -10.14 -10.18 6.37
CA ASN A 28 -10.78 -9.41 7.42
C ASN A 28 -12.32 -9.50 7.34
N VAL A 29 -12.92 -10.32 8.23
CA VAL A 29 -14.38 -10.48 8.38
C VAL A 29 -14.85 -10.23 9.82
N PHE A 30 -13.92 -10.00 10.76
CA PHE A 30 -14.21 -9.78 12.18
C PHE A 30 -13.29 -8.71 12.80
N PRO A 31 -13.78 -7.84 13.69
CA PRO A 31 -15.18 -7.69 14.15
C PRO A 31 -16.10 -7.05 13.10
N VAL A 32 -15.56 -6.30 12.17
CA VAL A 32 -16.26 -5.67 11.05
C VAL A 32 -15.56 -6.06 9.75
N PRO A 33 -16.28 -6.41 8.69
CA PRO A 33 -15.67 -6.81 7.42
C PRO A 33 -15.30 -5.61 6.52
N ASP A 34 -14.57 -4.61 7.07
CA ASP A 34 -14.14 -3.39 6.39
C ASP A 34 -12.91 -3.58 5.49
N GLY A 35 -12.15 -4.69 5.69
CA GLY A 35 -11.05 -5.06 4.80
C GLY A 35 -9.81 -4.20 4.94
N ASP A 36 -9.56 -3.63 6.09
CA ASP A 36 -8.50 -2.67 6.35
C ASP A 36 -7.36 -3.18 7.27
N THR A 37 -7.47 -4.41 7.80
CA THR A 37 -6.52 -4.97 8.79
C THR A 37 -5.08 -4.91 8.32
N GLY A 38 -4.78 -5.32 7.09
CA GLY A 38 -3.42 -5.32 6.54
C GLY A 38 -2.89 -3.91 6.36
N THR A 39 -3.71 -3.01 5.86
CA THR A 39 -3.40 -1.58 5.72
C THR A 39 -3.10 -0.96 7.09
N ASN A 40 -3.94 -1.19 8.08
CA ASN A 40 -3.79 -0.66 9.43
C ASN A 40 -2.52 -1.17 10.13
N MET A 41 -2.23 -2.47 10.02
CA MET A 41 -0.99 -3.05 10.55
C MET A 41 0.24 -2.48 9.84
N SER A 42 0.21 -2.36 8.52
CA SER A 42 1.30 -1.82 7.71
C SER A 42 1.63 -0.37 8.08
N LEU A 43 0.62 0.51 8.19
CA LEU A 43 0.78 1.90 8.61
C LEU A 43 1.33 2.02 10.03
N THR A 44 0.84 1.19 10.95
CA THR A 44 1.31 1.13 12.33
C THR A 44 2.80 0.75 12.39
N LEU A 45 3.19 -0.32 11.69
CA LEU A 45 4.58 -0.78 11.63
C LEU A 45 5.50 0.20 10.91
N GLY A 46 5.03 0.82 9.84
CA GLY A 46 5.78 1.85 9.09
C GLY A 46 6.16 3.06 9.95
N THR A 47 5.30 3.46 10.89
CA THR A 47 5.62 4.55 11.83
C THR A 47 6.73 4.13 12.81
N VAL A 48 6.69 2.89 13.31
CA VAL A 48 7.78 2.34 14.15
C VAL A 48 9.11 2.31 13.39
N VAL A 49 9.10 1.89 12.13
CA VAL A 49 10.31 1.84 11.28
C VAL A 49 10.95 3.23 11.22
N ARG A 50 10.17 4.27 10.96
CA ARG A 50 10.68 5.66 10.89
C ARG A 50 11.32 6.08 12.21
N GLU A 51 10.64 5.91 13.33
CA GLU A 51 11.17 6.32 14.63
C GLU A 51 12.42 5.55 15.06
N VAL A 52 12.48 4.24 14.75
CA VAL A 52 13.67 3.43 15.04
C VAL A 52 14.85 3.81 14.14
N GLN A 53 14.59 4.18 12.87
CA GLN A 53 15.64 4.62 11.95
C GLN A 53 16.20 6.00 12.28
N ASP A 54 15.39 6.90 12.83
CA ASP A 54 15.79 8.26 13.23
C ASP A 54 16.71 8.28 14.48
N LEU A 55 16.78 7.17 15.23
CA LEU A 55 17.67 7.07 16.38
C LEU A 55 19.16 7.00 15.99
N PRO A 56 20.07 7.52 16.83
CA PRO A 56 21.53 7.34 16.65
C PRO A 56 21.93 5.86 16.52
N GLN A 57 22.99 5.58 15.79
CA GLN A 57 23.46 4.19 15.54
C GLN A 57 23.82 3.42 16.81
N ASP A 58 24.24 4.11 17.85
CA ASP A 58 24.62 3.58 19.16
C ASP A 58 23.47 3.62 20.20
N ALA A 59 22.24 3.85 19.74
CA ALA A 59 21.07 3.89 20.62
C ALA A 59 20.95 2.61 21.46
N SER A 60 20.60 2.81 22.73
CA SER A 60 20.40 1.72 23.67
C SER A 60 19.13 0.93 23.38
N MET A 61 18.99 -0.28 23.97
CA MET A 61 17.73 -1.04 23.87
C MET A 61 16.55 -0.27 24.45
N GLN A 62 16.78 0.54 25.49
CA GLN A 62 15.77 1.41 26.09
C GLN A 62 15.29 2.50 25.13
N ASP A 63 16.19 3.07 24.35
CA ASP A 63 15.82 4.10 23.34
C ASP A 63 15.02 3.46 22.20
N ILE A 64 15.44 2.28 21.73
CA ILE A 64 14.69 1.51 20.73
C ILE A 64 13.30 1.11 21.25
N ALA A 65 13.21 0.64 22.50
CA ALA A 65 11.92 0.28 23.08
C ALA A 65 10.98 1.48 23.22
N LYS A 66 11.52 2.67 23.53
CA LYS A 66 10.74 3.92 23.55
C LYS A 66 10.24 4.28 22.14
N ALA A 67 11.11 4.19 21.13
CA ALA A 67 10.74 4.46 19.74
C ALA A 67 9.68 3.46 19.24
N ILE A 68 9.83 2.16 19.54
CA ILE A 68 8.81 1.15 19.20
C ILE A 68 7.48 1.49 19.89
N THR A 69 7.51 1.78 21.19
CA THR A 69 6.31 2.08 21.97
C THR A 69 5.61 3.35 21.47
N HIS A 70 6.37 4.42 21.27
CA HIS A 70 5.83 5.71 20.82
C HIS A 70 5.36 5.61 19.36
N GLY A 71 6.20 5.11 18.46
CA GLY A 71 5.87 5.01 17.04
C GLY A 71 4.67 4.08 16.77
N SER A 72 4.58 2.94 17.47
CA SER A 72 3.43 2.06 17.32
C SER A 72 2.14 2.64 17.90
N LEU A 73 2.22 3.42 19.01
CA LEU A 73 1.07 4.09 19.60
C LEU A 73 0.56 5.22 18.69
N MET A 74 1.47 6.10 18.25
CA MET A 74 1.12 7.23 17.38
C MET A 74 0.65 6.76 15.98
N GLY A 75 1.28 5.71 15.46
CA GLY A 75 0.93 5.13 14.17
C GLY A 75 -0.24 4.15 14.18
N ALA A 76 -0.77 3.79 15.35
CA ALA A 76 -1.86 2.80 15.46
C ALA A 76 -3.10 3.22 14.66
N ARG A 77 -3.63 2.28 13.87
CA ARG A 77 -4.87 2.44 13.10
C ARG A 77 -5.75 1.22 13.30
N GLY A 78 -7.04 1.45 13.51
CA GLY A 78 -8.04 0.41 13.75
C GLY A 78 -7.72 -0.48 14.96
N ASN A 79 -8.59 -1.46 15.23
CA ASN A 79 -8.37 -2.45 16.29
C ASN A 79 -7.05 -3.22 16.09
N SER A 80 -6.76 -3.63 14.87
CA SER A 80 -5.57 -4.41 14.52
C SER A 80 -4.27 -3.66 14.81
N GLY A 81 -4.19 -2.38 14.43
CA GLY A 81 -3.03 -1.53 14.72
C GLY A 81 -2.87 -1.27 16.22
N VAL A 82 -3.96 -0.97 16.94
CA VAL A 82 -3.90 -0.73 18.38
C VAL A 82 -3.45 -1.97 19.15
N ILE A 83 -3.98 -3.16 18.82
CA ILE A 83 -3.56 -4.42 19.47
C ILE A 83 -2.11 -4.73 19.13
N THR A 84 -1.70 -4.58 17.86
CA THR A 84 -0.30 -4.74 17.42
C THR A 84 0.62 -3.82 18.21
N SER A 85 0.23 -2.56 18.43
CA SER A 85 1.04 -1.62 19.21
C SER A 85 1.29 -2.12 20.64
N GLN A 86 0.30 -2.73 21.27
CA GLN A 86 0.44 -3.25 22.64
C GLN A 86 1.28 -4.55 22.69
N ILE A 87 1.19 -5.38 21.67
CA ILE A 87 2.08 -6.55 21.52
C ILE A 87 3.53 -6.09 21.42
N LEU A 88 3.81 -5.16 20.50
CA LEU A 88 5.16 -4.63 20.27
C LEU A 88 5.72 -3.93 21.51
N ARG A 89 4.90 -3.10 22.16
CA ARG A 89 5.26 -2.46 23.42
C ARG A 89 5.68 -3.47 24.48
N GLY A 90 4.87 -4.49 24.72
CA GLY A 90 5.17 -5.49 25.75
C GLY A 90 6.42 -6.31 25.44
N ILE A 91 6.61 -6.71 24.17
CA ILE A 91 7.84 -7.40 23.73
C ILE A 91 9.07 -6.50 23.93
N ALA A 92 8.99 -5.24 23.53
CA ALA A 92 10.09 -4.28 23.69
C ALA A 92 10.43 -4.01 25.17
N GLU A 93 9.41 -3.88 26.05
CA GLU A 93 9.61 -3.79 27.51
C GLU A 93 10.35 -5.03 28.04
N GLY A 94 9.92 -6.24 27.66
CA GLY A 94 10.57 -7.49 28.08
C GLY A 94 12.02 -7.63 27.58
N LEU A 95 12.33 -7.11 26.41
CA LEU A 95 13.70 -7.09 25.87
C LEU A 95 14.60 -6.09 26.61
N CYS A 96 14.06 -5.04 27.24
CA CYS A 96 14.83 -4.15 28.09
C CYS A 96 15.35 -4.82 29.37
N ASP A 97 14.69 -5.89 29.83
CA ASP A 97 15.08 -6.63 31.04
C ASP A 97 16.22 -7.63 30.79
N VAL A 98 16.67 -7.79 29.55
CA VAL A 98 17.76 -8.71 29.16
C VAL A 98 19.07 -8.24 29.79
N LYS A 99 19.65 -9.07 30.65
CA LYS A 99 20.86 -8.72 31.41
C LYS A 99 22.12 -8.61 30.54
N ASN A 100 22.21 -9.41 29.49
CA ASN A 100 23.34 -9.37 28.57
C ASN A 100 22.84 -9.16 27.13
N PRO A 101 22.84 -7.93 26.63
CA PRO A 101 22.32 -7.61 25.29
C PRO A 101 23.15 -8.19 24.14
N GLU A 102 24.32 -8.75 24.41
CA GLU A 102 25.16 -9.45 23.41
C GLU A 102 24.75 -10.90 23.18
N THR A 103 24.14 -11.54 24.17
CA THR A 103 23.78 -12.95 24.12
C THR A 103 22.35 -13.18 24.61
N VAL A 104 21.40 -13.03 23.70
CA VAL A 104 20.00 -13.39 23.95
C VAL A 104 19.87 -14.90 24.13
N THR A 105 19.08 -15.33 25.08
CA THR A 105 18.83 -16.74 25.40
C THR A 105 17.37 -17.11 25.16
N PRO A 106 17.03 -18.42 25.06
CA PRO A 106 15.63 -18.88 25.01
C PRO A 106 14.76 -18.30 26.14
N LYS A 107 15.36 -18.13 27.33
CA LYS A 107 14.68 -17.53 28.48
C LYS A 107 14.30 -16.05 28.26
N ASP A 108 15.19 -15.29 27.63
CA ASP A 108 14.95 -13.87 27.36
C ASP A 108 13.85 -13.71 26.31
N ILE A 109 13.81 -14.59 25.29
CA ILE A 109 12.73 -14.64 24.30
C ILE A 109 11.40 -14.99 24.97
N ALA A 110 11.36 -16.03 25.82
CA ALA A 110 10.15 -16.40 26.56
C ALA A 110 9.65 -15.25 27.44
N HIS A 111 10.58 -14.54 28.12
CA HIS A 111 10.23 -13.37 28.94
C HIS A 111 9.60 -12.25 28.07
N ALA A 112 10.19 -11.95 26.91
CA ALA A 112 9.68 -10.91 26.02
C ALA A 112 8.27 -11.23 25.50
N PHE A 113 8.02 -12.45 25.03
CA PHE A 113 6.67 -12.84 24.56
C PHE A 113 5.64 -12.92 25.69
N ARG A 114 6.05 -13.35 26.88
CA ARG A 114 5.19 -13.32 28.08
C ARG A 114 4.78 -11.90 28.41
N ARG A 115 5.72 -10.96 28.38
CA ARG A 115 5.44 -9.56 28.60
C ARG A 115 4.55 -8.96 27.51
N GLY A 116 4.77 -9.31 26.25
CA GLY A 116 3.90 -8.95 25.11
C GLY A 116 2.46 -9.38 25.34
N LYS A 117 2.26 -10.65 25.73
CA LYS A 117 0.93 -11.19 26.06
C LYS A 117 0.29 -10.42 27.23
N GLU A 118 0.99 -10.20 28.34
CA GLU A 118 0.46 -9.49 29.49
C GLU A 118 -0.03 -8.08 29.14
N VAL A 119 0.76 -7.32 28.37
CA VAL A 119 0.43 -5.95 27.97
C VAL A 119 -0.77 -5.94 27.03
N ALA A 120 -0.79 -6.78 26.00
CA ALA A 120 -1.88 -6.84 25.03
C ALA A 120 -3.20 -7.29 25.66
N PHE A 121 -3.19 -8.32 26.51
CA PHE A 121 -4.41 -8.79 27.20
C PHE A 121 -4.93 -7.79 28.25
N LYS A 122 -4.06 -6.98 28.86
CA LYS A 122 -4.49 -5.91 29.76
C LYS A 122 -5.18 -4.77 28.98
N ALA A 123 -4.74 -4.51 27.75
CA ALA A 123 -5.29 -3.44 26.93
C ALA A 123 -6.68 -3.77 26.37
N VAL A 124 -6.95 -5.04 26.09
CA VAL A 124 -8.23 -5.50 25.52
C VAL A 124 -9.15 -6.00 26.62
N ARG A 125 -10.23 -5.25 26.88
CA ARG A 125 -11.14 -5.54 28.01
C ARG A 125 -11.89 -6.86 27.86
N LYS A 126 -12.26 -7.22 26.63
CA LYS A 126 -12.98 -8.47 26.28
C LYS A 126 -12.22 -9.23 25.20
N PRO A 127 -11.14 -9.95 25.56
CA PRO A 127 -10.41 -10.74 24.58
C PRO A 127 -11.31 -11.80 23.94
N VAL A 128 -11.26 -11.89 22.59
CA VAL A 128 -12.01 -12.89 21.84
C VAL A 128 -11.05 -14.00 21.40
N GLU A 129 -11.44 -15.26 21.66
CA GLU A 129 -10.67 -16.42 21.20
C GLU A 129 -10.84 -16.60 19.68
N GLY A 130 -9.79 -17.08 19.03
CA GLY A 130 -9.74 -17.20 17.57
C GLY A 130 -9.25 -15.93 16.86
N THR A 131 -8.61 -15.01 17.59
CA THR A 131 -8.05 -13.78 17.05
C THR A 131 -6.53 -13.70 17.24
N ILE A 132 -5.89 -12.61 16.80
CA ILE A 132 -4.47 -12.29 17.05
C ILE A 132 -4.04 -12.54 18.50
N LEU A 133 -4.94 -12.29 19.48
CA LEU A 133 -4.64 -12.52 20.89
C LEU A 133 -4.49 -14.01 21.22
N THR A 134 -5.23 -14.88 20.57
CA THR A 134 -5.08 -16.33 20.73
C THR A 134 -3.74 -16.78 20.18
N VAL A 135 -3.34 -16.31 19.00
CA VAL A 135 -2.03 -16.63 18.41
C VAL A 135 -0.89 -16.12 19.29
N LEU A 136 -0.97 -14.90 19.81
CA LEU A 136 0.00 -14.38 20.77
C LEU A 136 0.09 -15.23 22.05
N LYS A 137 -1.05 -15.69 22.57
CA LYS A 137 -1.12 -16.59 23.74
C LYS A 137 -0.41 -17.91 23.47
N ASP A 138 -0.67 -18.54 22.33
CA ASP A 138 -0.09 -19.82 21.94
C ASP A 138 1.42 -19.68 21.69
N VAL A 139 1.86 -18.67 20.96
CA VAL A 139 3.28 -18.34 20.74
C VAL A 139 4.01 -18.09 22.06
N SER A 140 3.38 -17.34 22.99
CA SER A 140 3.96 -17.13 24.34
C SER A 140 4.07 -18.43 25.13
N ALA A 141 3.05 -19.31 25.06
CA ALA A 141 3.11 -20.62 25.71
C ALA A 141 4.18 -21.53 25.10
N LYS A 142 4.36 -21.50 23.78
CA LYS A 142 5.44 -22.19 23.08
C LYS A 142 6.81 -21.70 23.54
N ALA A 143 7.01 -20.38 23.60
CA ALA A 143 8.24 -19.78 24.09
C ALA A 143 8.56 -20.22 25.53
N ASP A 144 7.55 -20.22 26.42
CA ASP A 144 7.66 -20.71 27.81
C ASP A 144 8.09 -22.19 27.85
N SER A 145 7.57 -23.03 26.97
CA SER A 145 7.94 -24.45 26.89
C SER A 145 9.39 -24.67 26.48
N LEU A 146 9.95 -23.72 25.71
CA LEU A 146 11.33 -23.76 25.22
C LEU A 146 12.32 -22.99 26.11
N GLU A 147 11.86 -22.32 27.18
CA GLU A 147 12.70 -21.48 28.06
C GLU A 147 13.96 -22.19 28.57
N LYS A 148 13.89 -23.49 28.83
CA LYS A 148 14.99 -24.33 29.38
C LYS A 148 15.61 -25.25 28.32
N SER A 149 15.25 -25.08 27.04
CA SER A 149 15.81 -25.89 25.97
C SER A 149 17.30 -25.56 25.72
N GLN A 150 17.98 -26.45 25.00
CA GLN A 150 19.34 -26.22 24.52
C GLN A 150 19.37 -25.61 23.11
N LEU A 151 18.22 -25.17 22.60
CA LEU A 151 18.11 -24.56 21.30
C LEU A 151 18.80 -23.18 21.27
N THR A 152 19.29 -22.82 20.13
CA THR A 152 19.77 -21.46 19.87
C THR A 152 18.57 -20.47 19.83
N PRO A 153 18.80 -19.17 20.03
CA PRO A 153 17.75 -18.15 19.88
C PRO A 153 17.03 -18.22 18.53
N VAL A 154 17.76 -18.51 17.45
CA VAL A 154 17.20 -18.63 16.09
C VAL A 154 16.27 -19.84 16.00
N GLU A 155 16.69 -21.02 16.48
CA GLU A 155 15.86 -22.23 16.50
C GLU A 155 14.59 -22.05 17.35
N VAL A 156 14.66 -21.27 18.44
CA VAL A 156 13.48 -20.91 19.22
C VAL A 156 12.56 -20.03 18.38
N LEU A 157 13.07 -18.97 17.76
CA LEU A 157 12.27 -18.07 16.92
C LEU A 157 11.63 -18.82 15.74
N ASP A 158 12.36 -19.71 15.06
CA ASP A 158 11.79 -20.58 14.01
C ASP A 158 10.61 -21.43 14.55
N ALA A 159 10.77 -22.01 15.75
CA ALA A 159 9.69 -22.77 16.39
C ALA A 159 8.47 -21.91 16.76
N LEU A 160 8.68 -20.61 17.07
CA LEU A 160 7.60 -19.68 17.32
C LEU A 160 6.86 -19.28 16.04
N VAL A 161 7.54 -19.17 14.90
CA VAL A 161 6.90 -18.95 13.60
C VAL A 161 5.99 -20.13 13.25
N VAL A 162 6.48 -21.36 13.42
CA VAL A 162 5.67 -22.57 13.19
C VAL A 162 4.42 -22.56 14.07
N GLU A 163 4.56 -22.31 15.37
CA GLU A 163 3.40 -22.24 16.29
C GLU A 163 2.43 -21.13 15.91
N ALA A 164 2.95 -19.95 15.45
CA ALA A 164 2.09 -18.86 15.02
C ALA A 164 1.18 -19.29 13.87
N TYR A 165 1.71 -19.90 12.81
CA TYR A 165 0.90 -20.36 11.68
C TYR A 165 -0.02 -21.53 12.03
N GLU A 166 0.43 -22.46 12.89
CA GLU A 166 -0.45 -23.53 13.41
C GLU A 166 -1.62 -22.95 14.21
N SER A 167 -1.38 -21.92 15.02
CA SER A 167 -2.43 -21.23 15.77
C SER A 167 -3.35 -20.43 14.84
N VAL A 168 -2.82 -19.75 13.81
CA VAL A 168 -3.61 -19.08 12.76
C VAL A 168 -4.58 -20.08 12.11
N ALA A 169 -4.09 -21.24 11.71
CA ALA A 169 -4.92 -22.29 11.08
C ALA A 169 -6.06 -22.78 11.99
N ARG A 170 -5.91 -22.69 13.32
CA ARG A 170 -6.92 -23.08 14.30
C ARG A 170 -7.98 -21.99 14.58
N THR A 171 -7.75 -20.75 14.15
CA THR A 171 -8.66 -19.61 14.46
C THR A 171 -10.11 -19.85 14.01
N PRO A 172 -10.42 -20.51 12.84
CA PRO A 172 -11.79 -20.81 12.45
C PRO A 172 -12.51 -21.81 13.35
N GLU A 173 -11.75 -22.64 14.08
CA GLU A 173 -12.33 -23.60 15.04
C GLU A 173 -12.80 -22.91 16.34
N LEU A 174 -12.25 -21.73 16.62
CA LEU A 174 -12.49 -20.95 17.84
C LEU A 174 -13.48 -19.81 17.64
N LEU A 175 -13.56 -19.25 16.44
CA LEU A 175 -14.42 -18.11 16.11
C LEU A 175 -15.34 -18.49 14.92
N PRO A 176 -16.64 -18.73 15.17
CA PRO A 176 -17.57 -19.25 14.17
C PRO A 176 -17.64 -18.43 12.87
N VAL A 177 -17.63 -17.09 12.95
CA VAL A 177 -17.69 -16.21 11.76
C VAL A 177 -16.53 -16.46 10.80
N LEU A 178 -15.33 -16.82 11.29
CA LEU A 178 -14.20 -17.18 10.42
C LEU A 178 -14.46 -18.47 9.67
N LYS A 179 -15.05 -19.46 10.36
CA LYS A 179 -15.41 -20.75 9.76
C LYS A 179 -16.51 -20.61 8.72
N GLU A 180 -17.52 -19.81 9.00
CA GLU A 180 -18.63 -19.51 8.10
C GLU A 180 -18.17 -18.86 6.80
N ASN A 181 -17.15 -17.99 6.89
CA ASN A 181 -16.55 -17.32 5.74
C ASN A 181 -15.35 -18.08 5.13
N GLY A 182 -14.97 -19.24 5.66
CA GLY A 182 -13.86 -20.04 5.14
C GLY A 182 -12.47 -19.36 5.25
N VAL A 183 -12.30 -18.44 6.20
CA VAL A 183 -11.07 -17.65 6.39
C VAL A 183 -10.44 -17.90 7.76
N VAL A 184 -9.18 -17.47 7.91
CA VAL A 184 -8.50 -17.36 9.19
C VAL A 184 -8.55 -15.90 9.69
N ASP A 185 -8.21 -15.66 10.97
CA ASP A 185 -8.17 -14.29 11.49
C ASP A 185 -7.09 -13.46 10.81
N SER A 186 -7.48 -12.33 10.24
CA SER A 186 -6.61 -11.42 9.47
C SER A 186 -5.48 -10.83 10.33
N GLY A 187 -5.80 -10.37 11.55
CA GLY A 187 -4.81 -9.83 12.47
C GLY A 187 -3.79 -10.89 12.94
N ALA A 188 -4.26 -12.12 13.17
CA ALA A 188 -3.43 -13.26 13.50
C ALA A 188 -2.46 -13.61 12.36
N PHE A 189 -2.97 -13.63 11.13
CA PHE A 189 -2.14 -13.88 9.95
C PHE A 189 -1.10 -12.77 9.74
N GLY A 190 -1.48 -11.50 9.90
CA GLY A 190 -0.55 -10.38 9.86
C GLY A 190 0.54 -10.45 10.94
N PHE A 191 0.22 -10.89 12.16
CA PHE A 191 1.20 -11.08 13.22
C PHE A 191 2.16 -12.25 12.92
N ALA A 192 1.66 -13.37 12.40
CA ALA A 192 2.51 -14.49 11.98
C ALA A 192 3.46 -14.08 10.83
N THR A 193 2.96 -13.30 9.86
CA THR A 193 3.75 -12.73 8.76
C THR A 193 4.85 -11.80 9.27
N PHE A 194 4.55 -10.92 10.23
CA PHE A 194 5.54 -10.07 10.87
C PHE A 194 6.64 -10.88 11.55
N LEU A 195 6.26 -11.90 12.32
CA LEU A 195 7.20 -12.75 13.02
C LEU A 195 8.10 -13.54 12.05
N GLU A 196 7.52 -14.09 10.98
CA GLU A 196 8.27 -14.77 9.90
C GLU A 196 9.26 -13.82 9.22
N GLY A 197 8.83 -12.61 8.84
CA GLY A 197 9.69 -11.60 8.23
C GLY A 197 10.86 -11.20 9.14
N PHE A 198 10.62 -11.08 10.45
CA PHE A 198 11.67 -10.81 11.43
C PHE A 198 12.70 -11.94 11.51
N VAL A 199 12.24 -13.18 11.55
CA VAL A 199 13.11 -14.36 11.63
C VAL A 199 13.91 -14.55 10.34
N ASN A 200 13.30 -14.33 9.18
CA ASN A 200 13.97 -14.35 7.89
C ASN A 200 15.10 -13.31 7.83
N ALA A 201 14.86 -12.10 8.33
CA ALA A 201 15.89 -11.07 8.42
C ALA A 201 17.04 -11.46 9.36
N VAL A 202 16.73 -12.03 10.54
CA VAL A 202 17.75 -12.53 11.50
C VAL A 202 18.62 -13.61 10.89
N THR A 203 18.04 -14.49 10.06
CA THR A 203 18.75 -15.62 9.44
C THR A 203 19.44 -15.28 8.12
N GLY A 204 19.27 -14.04 7.62
CA GLY A 204 19.82 -13.60 6.33
C GLY A 204 19.15 -14.25 5.12
N LYS A 205 17.95 -14.82 5.28
CA LYS A 205 17.10 -15.29 4.19
C LYS A 205 16.40 -14.07 3.59
N THR A 206 16.82 -13.65 2.39
CA THR A 206 16.29 -12.47 1.69
C THR A 206 15.05 -12.77 0.84
N GLU A 207 14.64 -14.01 0.74
CA GLU A 207 13.45 -14.42 0.00
C GLU A 207 12.37 -14.90 0.97
N THR A 208 11.14 -14.41 0.77
CA THR A 208 9.90 -14.95 1.32
C THR A 208 9.58 -16.32 0.71
N THR A 209 10.60 -17.12 0.41
CA THR A 209 10.49 -18.41 -0.24
C THR A 209 10.64 -19.54 0.76
N ASP A 210 9.56 -20.29 0.86
CA ASP A 210 9.54 -21.70 1.24
C ASP A 210 10.14 -22.07 2.61
N PHE A 211 9.43 -21.74 3.68
CA PHE A 211 9.40 -22.65 4.80
C PHE A 211 8.64 -23.94 4.39
N GLN A 212 9.13 -24.60 3.35
CA GLN A 212 8.77 -25.99 3.03
C GLN A 212 9.46 -26.93 4.00
N THR A 213 9.20 -26.83 5.29
CA THR A 213 9.77 -27.80 6.23
C THR A 213 8.85 -28.15 7.39
N THR A 214 7.56 -28.16 7.18
CA THR A 214 6.64 -29.06 7.90
C THR A 214 5.28 -29.00 7.23
N VAL A 215 4.63 -30.12 7.06
CA VAL A 215 3.29 -30.30 6.47
C VAL A 215 2.24 -29.36 7.09
N SER A 216 2.41 -28.96 8.36
CA SER A 216 1.53 -28.05 9.07
C SER A 216 1.60 -26.56 8.63
N VAL A 217 2.79 -26.06 8.31
CA VAL A 217 2.95 -24.65 7.84
C VAL A 217 2.48 -24.51 6.39
N SER A 218 2.72 -25.54 5.56
CA SER A 218 2.19 -25.60 4.19
C SER A 218 0.67 -25.65 4.16
N ASP A 219 0.04 -26.34 5.10
CA ASP A 219 -1.42 -26.46 5.18
C ASP A 219 -2.06 -25.14 5.64
N ALA A 220 -1.44 -24.40 6.58
CA ALA A 220 -1.90 -23.09 6.99
C ALA A 220 -1.72 -22.04 5.87
N LYS A 221 -0.55 -22.03 5.19
CA LYS A 221 -0.33 -21.18 4.02
C LYS A 221 -1.22 -21.58 2.84
N ALA A 222 -1.48 -22.86 2.61
CA ALA A 222 -2.39 -23.32 1.58
C ALA A 222 -3.86 -22.97 1.89
N ALA A 223 -4.25 -22.95 3.16
CA ALA A 223 -5.58 -22.50 3.57
C ALA A 223 -5.77 -20.98 3.35
N THR A 224 -4.70 -20.19 3.49
CA THR A 224 -4.74 -18.74 3.23
C THR A 224 -4.56 -18.39 1.75
N SER A 225 -3.91 -19.24 0.95
CA SER A 225 -3.75 -19.07 -0.50
C SER A 225 -4.87 -19.72 -1.34
N ALA A 226 -5.71 -20.57 -0.73
CA ALA A 226 -6.96 -21.00 -1.36
C ALA A 226 -7.78 -19.74 -1.71
N LYS A 227 -8.37 -19.69 -2.90
CA LYS A 227 -9.28 -18.61 -3.29
C LYS A 227 -10.33 -18.46 -2.19
N VAL A 228 -10.16 -17.43 -1.37
CA VAL A 228 -11.10 -17.11 -0.29
C VAL A 228 -12.36 -16.60 -0.96
N GLU A 229 -13.35 -17.44 -1.11
CA GLU A 229 -14.69 -17.03 -1.47
C GLU A 229 -15.36 -16.47 -0.20
N ILE A 230 -15.20 -15.18 0.02
CA ILE A 230 -15.93 -14.48 1.07
C ILE A 230 -17.38 -14.38 0.60
N GLU A 231 -18.21 -15.31 1.03
CA GLU A 231 -19.66 -15.11 1.02
C GLU A 231 -19.99 -14.23 2.23
N LEU A 232 -20.06 -12.92 2.02
CA LEU A 232 -20.77 -12.08 2.96
C LEU A 232 -22.20 -12.60 2.95
N ASN A 233 -22.68 -13.10 4.08
CA ASN A 233 -24.07 -13.48 4.23
C ASN A 233 -24.93 -12.31 3.77
N ASP A 234 -25.89 -12.56 2.87
CA ASP A 234 -26.91 -11.58 2.45
C ASP A 234 -27.70 -11.02 3.67
N ASP A 235 -27.49 -11.60 4.85
CA ASP A 235 -28.12 -11.27 6.14
C ASP A 235 -27.29 -10.30 7.01
N TRP A 236 -26.20 -9.67 6.50
CA TRP A 236 -25.50 -8.67 7.29
C TRP A 236 -26.33 -7.39 7.41
N GLU A 237 -26.99 -7.22 8.57
CA GLU A 237 -27.91 -6.11 8.85
C GLU A 237 -27.20 -4.78 9.23
N GLY A 238 -25.87 -4.73 9.19
CA GLY A 238 -25.04 -3.61 9.64
C GLY A 238 -24.41 -3.82 11.01
N SER A 239 -23.48 -2.96 11.38
CA SER A 239 -22.85 -2.99 12.69
C SER A 239 -23.81 -2.45 13.75
N GLU A 240 -23.85 -3.05 14.96
CA GLU A 240 -24.61 -2.52 16.10
C GLU A 240 -24.21 -1.07 16.42
N TYR A 241 -22.93 -0.76 16.27
CA TYR A 241 -22.36 0.58 16.37
C TYR A 241 -21.74 0.99 15.03
N ARG A 242 -22.31 2.01 14.41
CA ARG A 242 -22.01 2.40 13.03
C ARG A 242 -20.67 3.07 12.83
N TYR A 243 -20.18 3.82 13.82
CA TYR A 243 -19.01 4.65 13.65
C TYR A 243 -17.83 4.12 14.46
N CYS A 244 -16.71 3.83 13.78
CA CYS A 244 -15.42 3.69 14.41
C CYS A 244 -14.89 5.09 14.75
N ASN A 245 -14.60 5.33 16.02
CA ASN A 245 -14.02 6.59 16.51
C ASN A 245 -12.59 6.31 16.97
N GLU A 246 -11.65 7.01 16.39
CA GLU A 246 -10.24 6.84 16.67
C GLU A 246 -9.55 8.20 16.78
N PHE A 247 -8.80 8.43 17.84
CA PHE A 247 -8.09 9.69 18.03
C PHE A 247 -6.96 9.56 19.05
N LEU A 248 -6.02 10.50 18.96
CA LEU A 248 -5.01 10.70 19.98
C LEU A 248 -5.54 11.66 21.04
N PHE A 249 -5.20 11.40 22.29
CA PHE A 249 -5.64 12.18 23.45
C PHE A 249 -4.46 12.50 24.36
N LYS A 250 -4.36 13.76 24.76
CA LYS A 250 -3.37 14.23 25.72
C LYS A 250 -4.06 14.74 26.97
N ALA A 251 -3.88 14.04 28.07
CA ALA A 251 -4.48 14.41 29.34
C ALA A 251 -3.86 15.70 29.93
N ASP A 252 -4.71 16.60 30.41
CA ASP A 252 -4.28 17.86 31.04
C ASP A 252 -3.79 17.66 32.50
N SER A 253 -4.19 16.55 33.13
CA SER A 253 -3.86 16.23 34.51
C SER A 253 -3.00 14.97 34.64
N PRO A 254 -1.99 14.95 35.52
CA PRO A 254 -1.27 13.73 35.86
C PRO A 254 -2.16 12.69 36.58
N ASP A 255 -3.28 13.12 37.17
CA ASP A 255 -4.24 12.28 37.87
C ASP A 255 -5.43 11.88 36.97
N PHE A 256 -5.24 11.83 35.66
CA PHE A 256 -6.28 11.37 34.72
C PHE A 256 -6.72 9.94 35.06
N ASP A 257 -8.03 9.76 35.27
CA ASP A 257 -8.61 8.47 35.63
C ASP A 257 -8.91 7.63 34.37
N GLU A 258 -7.94 6.81 34.01
CA GLU A 258 -8.03 5.90 32.84
C GLU A 258 -9.20 4.90 32.98
N GLU A 259 -9.45 4.41 34.19
CA GLU A 259 -10.52 3.43 34.44
C GLU A 259 -11.90 4.07 34.29
N ALA A 260 -12.09 5.28 34.83
CA ALA A 260 -13.33 6.02 34.63
C ALA A 260 -13.59 6.35 33.17
N ALA A 261 -12.56 6.77 32.41
CA ALA A 261 -12.66 7.04 30.98
C ALA A 261 -13.01 5.77 30.20
N LEU A 262 -12.33 4.66 30.45
CA LEU A 262 -12.61 3.39 29.79
C LEU A 262 -14.02 2.87 30.11
N ASN A 263 -14.47 3.03 31.36
CA ASN A 263 -15.84 2.67 31.76
C ASN A 263 -16.88 3.54 31.03
N PHE A 264 -16.62 4.83 30.83
CA PHE A 264 -17.49 5.69 30.02
C PHE A 264 -17.54 5.22 28.56
N LEU A 265 -16.39 4.98 27.94
CA LEU A 265 -16.32 4.50 26.55
C LEU A 265 -17.12 3.21 26.36
N ALA A 266 -17.05 2.28 27.33
CA ALA A 266 -17.83 1.04 27.33
C ALA A 266 -19.35 1.25 27.40
N THR A 267 -19.83 2.43 27.83
CA THR A 267 -21.26 2.77 27.79
C THR A 267 -21.67 3.40 26.47
N MET A 268 -20.71 3.82 25.64
CA MET A 268 -20.97 4.47 24.35
C MET A 268 -21.04 3.47 23.21
N GLY A 269 -20.49 2.27 23.40
CA GLY A 269 -20.48 1.25 22.38
C GLY A 269 -19.64 0.02 22.72
N ASP A 270 -18.95 -0.52 21.75
CA ASP A 270 -18.07 -1.68 21.90
C ASP A 270 -16.66 -1.42 21.35
N CYS A 271 -15.80 -2.44 21.40
CA CYS A 271 -14.40 -2.38 20.96
C CYS A 271 -13.61 -1.24 21.61
N GLU A 272 -14.01 -0.83 22.81
CA GLU A 272 -13.39 0.27 23.53
C GLU A 272 -11.94 -0.06 23.93
N LEU A 273 -11.01 0.78 23.47
CA LEU A 273 -9.59 0.73 23.81
C LEU A 273 -9.12 2.13 24.27
N LEU A 274 -8.41 2.17 25.37
CA LEU A 274 -7.67 3.33 25.85
C LEU A 274 -6.28 2.83 26.21
N VAL A 275 -5.31 3.15 25.36
CA VAL A 275 -3.95 2.63 25.45
C VAL A 275 -2.94 3.78 25.45
N GLY A 276 -1.85 3.61 26.18
CA GLY A 276 -0.82 4.62 26.31
C GLY A 276 -0.35 4.76 27.76
N ALA A 277 0.13 5.93 28.09
CA ALA A 277 0.47 6.33 29.45
C ALA A 277 0.38 7.85 29.55
N ASN A 278 0.00 8.36 30.73
CA ASN A 278 -0.11 9.79 30.99
C ASN A 278 1.17 10.54 30.57
N PRO A 279 1.08 11.62 29.78
CA PRO A 279 -0.17 12.27 29.34
C PRO A 279 -0.75 11.76 28.00
N ASP A 280 -0.08 10.88 27.27
CA ASP A 280 -0.37 10.56 25.87
C ASP A 280 -1.08 9.20 25.73
N TYR A 281 -2.27 9.23 25.10
CA TYR A 281 -3.13 8.06 24.90
C TYR A 281 -3.64 7.98 23.48
N LYS A 282 -3.92 6.76 23.01
CA LYS A 282 -4.73 6.44 21.83
C LYS A 282 -6.06 5.90 22.31
N ILE A 283 -7.15 6.41 21.72
CA ILE A 283 -8.51 5.96 21.99
C ILE A 283 -9.10 5.37 20.71
N HIS A 284 -9.80 4.26 20.89
CA HIS A 284 -10.58 3.61 19.85
C HIS A 284 -11.88 3.12 20.47
N VAL A 285 -13.02 3.37 19.82
CA VAL A 285 -14.35 2.88 20.26
C VAL A 285 -15.33 2.92 19.09
N HIS A 286 -16.12 1.86 18.93
CA HIS A 286 -17.26 1.86 18.03
C HIS A 286 -18.47 2.47 18.74
N SER A 287 -19.14 3.46 18.14
CA SER A 287 -20.26 4.15 18.77
C SER A 287 -21.23 4.73 17.74
N ASN A 288 -22.50 4.83 18.12
CA ASN A 288 -23.50 5.57 17.33
C ASN A 288 -23.55 7.06 17.67
N THR A 289 -22.78 7.52 18.66
CA THR A 289 -22.75 8.90 19.14
C THR A 289 -21.34 9.45 19.27
N PRO A 290 -20.60 9.64 18.15
CA PRO A 290 -19.22 10.16 18.16
C PRO A 290 -19.07 11.46 18.92
N ASN A 291 -20.05 12.37 18.79
CA ASN A 291 -20.06 13.64 19.47
C ASN A 291 -19.98 13.51 21.00
N LYS A 292 -20.64 12.52 21.59
CA LYS A 292 -20.60 12.30 23.05
C LYS A 292 -19.27 11.74 23.52
N VAL A 293 -18.64 10.89 22.70
CA VAL A 293 -17.31 10.37 22.96
C VAL A 293 -16.30 11.51 23.01
N LEU A 294 -16.29 12.37 21.99
CA LEU A 294 -15.40 13.53 21.93
C LEU A 294 -15.71 14.56 23.04
N GLU A 295 -17.00 14.87 23.28
CA GLU A 295 -17.43 15.80 24.34
C GLU A 295 -16.94 15.35 25.72
N TYR A 296 -16.99 14.06 26.03
CA TYR A 296 -16.51 13.53 27.30
C TYR A 296 -15.00 13.68 27.43
N MET A 297 -14.24 13.25 26.42
CA MET A 297 -12.79 13.28 26.48
C MET A 297 -12.21 14.70 26.52
N LEU A 298 -12.86 15.65 25.84
CA LEU A 298 -12.49 17.08 25.86
C LEU A 298 -12.60 17.73 27.25
N GLN A 299 -13.30 17.12 28.20
CA GLN A 299 -13.34 17.61 29.59
C GLN A 299 -12.04 17.33 30.36
N TYR A 300 -11.21 16.40 29.89
CA TYR A 300 -10.02 15.90 30.58
C TYR A 300 -8.70 16.21 29.86
N GLY A 301 -8.77 16.74 28.61
CA GLY A 301 -7.55 17.05 27.87
C GLY A 301 -7.81 17.45 26.43
N GLN A 302 -6.75 17.37 25.64
CA GLN A 302 -6.74 17.76 24.22
C GLN A 302 -6.88 16.54 23.32
N ILE A 303 -7.63 16.69 22.24
CA ILE A 303 -7.85 15.67 21.21
C ILE A 303 -7.18 16.12 19.92
N PHE A 304 -6.52 15.21 19.23
CA PHE A 304 -5.88 15.45 17.93
C PHE A 304 -5.86 14.18 17.08
N GLU A 305 -5.65 14.33 15.76
CA GLU A 305 -5.72 13.24 14.79
C GLU A 305 -7.01 12.42 14.92
N VAL A 306 -8.15 13.10 14.75
CA VAL A 306 -9.48 12.49 14.89
C VAL A 306 -9.88 11.85 13.56
N PHE A 307 -10.16 10.56 13.61
CA PHE A 307 -10.72 9.79 12.50
C PHE A 307 -12.07 9.21 12.94
N ILE A 308 -13.10 9.43 12.14
CA ILE A 308 -14.43 8.87 12.36
C ILE A 308 -14.88 8.23 11.05
N HIS A 309 -14.93 6.91 11.03
CA HIS A 309 -15.32 6.11 9.88
C HIS A 309 -16.73 5.57 10.04
N ASN A 310 -17.48 5.52 8.94
CA ASN A 310 -18.76 4.83 8.89
C ASN A 310 -18.55 3.40 8.39
N MET A 311 -18.43 2.46 9.31
CA MET A 311 -18.14 1.06 9.03
C MET A 311 -19.21 0.39 8.14
N ASP A 312 -20.48 0.83 8.22
CA ASP A 312 -21.54 0.30 7.35
C ASP A 312 -21.32 0.68 5.88
N LEU A 313 -20.81 1.89 5.61
CA LEU A 313 -20.47 2.32 4.25
C LEU A 313 -19.25 1.57 3.72
N GLU A 314 -18.20 1.45 4.52
CA GLU A 314 -16.97 0.74 4.15
C GLU A 314 -17.25 -0.74 3.85
N ALA A 315 -18.03 -1.40 4.71
CA ALA A 315 -18.43 -2.79 4.48
C ALA A 315 -19.29 -2.96 3.22
N LYS A 316 -20.17 -1.99 2.94
CA LYS A 316 -21.00 -2.01 1.72
C LYS A 316 -20.15 -1.83 0.47
N GLU A 317 -19.27 -0.84 0.44
CA GLU A 317 -18.35 -0.59 -0.69
C GLU A 317 -17.49 -1.82 -0.96
N ARG A 318 -16.98 -2.47 0.11
CA ARG A 318 -16.22 -3.70 -0.02
C ARG A 318 -17.06 -4.83 -0.61
N THR A 319 -18.31 -5.00 -0.14
CA THR A 319 -19.22 -6.04 -0.65
C THR A 319 -19.52 -5.84 -2.14
N GLU A 320 -19.77 -4.59 -2.55
CA GLU A 320 -20.00 -4.24 -3.94
C GLU A 320 -18.75 -4.55 -4.79
N LYS A 321 -17.56 -4.18 -4.31
CA LYS A 321 -16.28 -4.48 -5.00
C LYS A 321 -16.06 -5.99 -5.13
N ILE A 322 -16.27 -6.78 -4.06
CA ILE A 322 -16.14 -8.23 -4.10
C ILE A 322 -17.13 -8.85 -5.11
N ALA A 323 -18.36 -8.34 -5.17
CA ALA A 323 -19.37 -8.82 -6.13
C ALA A 323 -18.99 -8.48 -7.59
N GLU A 324 -18.40 -7.31 -7.81
CA GLU A 324 -17.86 -6.89 -9.11
C GLU A 324 -16.66 -7.76 -9.51
N ASP A 325 -15.71 -8.00 -8.61
CA ASP A 325 -14.54 -8.86 -8.82
C ASP A 325 -14.95 -10.31 -9.13
N LYS A 326 -15.95 -10.87 -8.40
CA LYS A 326 -16.53 -12.19 -8.68
C LYS A 326 -17.18 -12.23 -10.06
N LYS A 327 -17.90 -11.18 -10.45
CA LYS A 327 -18.55 -11.09 -11.77
C LYS A 327 -17.51 -10.98 -12.89
N ALA A 328 -16.45 -10.22 -12.68
CA ALA A 328 -15.32 -10.12 -13.60
C ALA A 328 -14.59 -11.47 -13.75
N ALA A 329 -14.32 -12.17 -12.64
CA ALA A 329 -13.68 -13.48 -12.64
C ALA A 329 -14.55 -14.61 -13.26
N ALA A 330 -15.88 -14.48 -13.19
CA ALA A 330 -16.83 -15.43 -13.81
C ALA A 330 -17.11 -15.11 -15.29
N ALA A 331 -16.69 -13.95 -15.80
CA ALA A 331 -16.86 -13.62 -17.21
C ALA A 331 -15.95 -14.52 -18.07
N PRO A 332 -16.41 -14.96 -19.26
CA PRO A 332 -15.56 -15.70 -20.17
C PRO A 332 -14.36 -14.81 -20.55
N ARG A 333 -13.18 -15.40 -20.62
CA ARG A 333 -11.96 -14.69 -21.05
C ARG A 333 -12.19 -14.03 -22.42
N LYS A 334 -11.72 -12.81 -22.54
CA LYS A 334 -11.65 -12.11 -23.82
C LYS A 334 -10.55 -12.72 -24.70
N GLU A 335 -10.65 -12.60 -26.00
CA GLU A 335 -9.57 -13.00 -26.89
C GLU A 335 -8.34 -12.09 -26.73
N LEU A 336 -8.57 -10.77 -26.57
CA LEU A 336 -7.54 -9.74 -26.44
C LEU A 336 -7.91 -8.75 -25.35
N GLY A 337 -6.92 -8.35 -24.54
CA GLY A 337 -7.02 -7.32 -23.52
C GLY A 337 -5.86 -6.33 -23.59
N PHE A 338 -6.07 -5.13 -23.03
CA PHE A 338 -5.10 -4.05 -23.03
C PHE A 338 -4.86 -3.54 -21.61
N VAL A 339 -3.58 -3.39 -21.26
CA VAL A 339 -3.13 -2.82 -20.00
C VAL A 339 -2.24 -1.61 -20.30
N ALA A 340 -2.50 -0.49 -19.64
CA ALA A 340 -1.64 0.70 -19.78
C ALA A 340 -1.27 1.27 -18.40
N VAL A 341 -0.11 1.92 -18.33
CA VAL A 341 0.31 2.64 -17.11
C VAL A 341 0.16 4.13 -17.36
N THR A 342 -0.50 4.85 -16.46
CA THR A 342 -0.54 6.33 -16.51
C THR A 342 -0.77 6.94 -15.13
N ALA A 343 -0.41 8.22 -15.01
CA ALA A 343 -0.81 9.10 -13.92
C ALA A 343 -1.79 10.14 -14.45
N GLY A 344 -2.79 10.48 -13.63
CA GLY A 344 -3.81 11.48 -13.97
C GLY A 344 -5.13 10.86 -14.45
N SER A 345 -6.20 11.30 -13.81
CA SER A 345 -7.57 10.78 -14.05
C SER A 345 -8.11 11.08 -15.44
N GLY A 346 -7.66 12.17 -16.06
CA GLY A 346 -8.04 12.52 -17.43
C GLY A 346 -7.42 11.57 -18.44
N ALA A 347 -6.09 11.33 -18.34
CA ALA A 347 -5.39 10.38 -19.22
C ALA A 347 -5.92 8.95 -19.06
N GLU A 348 -6.24 8.54 -17.82
CA GLU A 348 -6.91 7.26 -17.56
C GLU A 348 -8.26 7.16 -18.27
N SER A 349 -9.08 8.20 -18.18
CA SER A 349 -10.39 8.24 -18.81
C SER A 349 -10.29 8.14 -20.35
N ILE A 350 -9.30 8.80 -20.94
CA ILE A 350 -9.03 8.72 -22.38
C ILE A 350 -8.62 7.30 -22.75
N LEU A 351 -7.66 6.68 -22.06
CA LEU A 351 -7.23 5.30 -22.32
C LEU A 351 -8.39 4.30 -22.24
N LYS A 352 -9.24 4.42 -21.22
CA LYS A 352 -10.44 3.59 -21.09
C LYS A 352 -11.43 3.81 -22.23
N SER A 353 -11.62 5.04 -22.71
CA SER A 353 -12.47 5.34 -23.86
C SER A 353 -11.93 4.77 -25.17
N LEU A 354 -10.61 4.59 -25.28
CA LEU A 354 -9.94 3.96 -26.42
C LEU A 354 -9.94 2.43 -26.35
N GLY A 355 -10.48 1.84 -25.26
CA GLY A 355 -10.63 0.40 -25.12
C GLY A 355 -9.57 -0.28 -24.26
N VAL A 356 -8.78 0.46 -23.49
CA VAL A 356 -7.88 -0.12 -22.49
C VAL A 356 -8.70 -0.70 -21.34
N ASP A 357 -8.50 -1.98 -21.03
CA ASP A 357 -9.25 -2.73 -20.03
C ASP A 357 -8.84 -2.34 -18.62
N VAL A 358 -7.53 -2.28 -18.37
CA VAL A 358 -6.97 -1.99 -17.03
C VAL A 358 -5.92 -0.90 -17.15
N VAL A 359 -6.06 0.11 -16.29
CA VAL A 359 -5.08 1.19 -16.19
C VAL A 359 -4.41 1.11 -14.83
N VAL A 360 -3.10 0.90 -14.83
CA VAL A 360 -2.26 0.89 -13.62
C VAL A 360 -1.86 2.32 -13.30
N SER A 361 -2.17 2.78 -12.10
CA SER A 361 -1.72 4.11 -11.64
C SER A 361 -0.21 4.10 -11.43
N GLY A 362 0.50 4.96 -12.12
CA GLY A 362 1.95 5.06 -12.02
C GLY A 362 2.54 6.09 -12.97
N GLY A 363 3.77 6.50 -12.72
CA GLY A 363 4.47 7.51 -13.52
C GLY A 363 5.85 7.80 -12.96
N GLN A 364 6.41 8.98 -13.23
CA GLN A 364 7.80 9.35 -12.91
C GLN A 364 8.19 9.23 -11.43
N THR A 365 7.26 9.38 -10.50
CA THR A 365 7.53 9.33 -9.04
C THR A 365 7.06 8.04 -8.36
N MET A 366 6.15 7.29 -9.00
CA MET A 366 5.64 6.01 -8.49
C MET A 366 5.63 5.00 -9.63
N ASN A 367 6.74 4.30 -9.81
CA ASN A 367 6.81 3.21 -10.77
C ASN A 367 6.06 2.00 -10.20
N PRO A 368 5.05 1.46 -10.92
CA PRO A 368 4.41 0.22 -10.51
C PRO A 368 5.44 -0.92 -10.51
N SER A 369 5.27 -1.83 -9.56
CA SER A 369 6.10 -3.03 -9.47
C SER A 369 5.74 -4.04 -10.57
N THR A 370 6.61 -5.02 -10.77
CA THR A 370 6.30 -6.18 -11.63
C THR A 370 5.03 -6.89 -11.17
N ALA A 371 4.78 -6.94 -9.84
CA ALA A 371 3.58 -7.56 -9.27
C ALA A 371 2.29 -6.77 -9.60
N ASP A 372 2.35 -5.43 -9.59
CA ASP A 372 1.20 -4.59 -9.94
C ASP A 372 0.81 -4.77 -11.41
N ILE A 373 1.81 -4.84 -12.29
CA ILE A 373 1.56 -5.06 -13.73
C ILE A 373 1.05 -6.49 -13.97
N LEU A 374 1.57 -7.48 -13.25
CA LEU A 374 1.11 -8.87 -13.36
C LEU A 374 -0.37 -8.98 -12.92
N ALA A 375 -0.73 -8.35 -11.81
CA ALA A 375 -2.12 -8.29 -11.34
C ALA A 375 -3.05 -7.63 -12.38
N ALA A 376 -2.60 -6.56 -13.03
CA ALA A 376 -3.37 -5.89 -14.09
C ALA A 376 -3.54 -6.77 -15.34
N ILE A 377 -2.52 -7.58 -15.70
CA ILE A 377 -2.64 -8.57 -16.79
C ILE A 377 -3.68 -9.65 -16.45
N GLU A 378 -3.71 -10.12 -15.20
CA GLU A 378 -4.73 -11.07 -14.72
C GLU A 378 -6.12 -10.44 -14.70
N GLU A 379 -6.24 -9.18 -14.25
CA GLU A 379 -7.50 -8.42 -14.18
C GLU A 379 -8.09 -8.18 -15.58
N ALA A 380 -7.27 -7.98 -16.62
CA ALA A 380 -7.72 -7.84 -18.01
C ALA A 380 -8.51 -9.06 -18.52
N ASN A 381 -8.40 -10.21 -17.84
CA ASN A 381 -9.14 -11.44 -18.09
C ASN A 381 -9.21 -11.83 -19.59
N ALA A 382 -8.05 -11.88 -20.24
CA ALA A 382 -7.92 -12.17 -21.65
C ALA A 382 -6.91 -13.30 -21.92
N ASP A 383 -7.04 -13.99 -23.05
CA ASP A 383 -6.09 -15.02 -23.49
C ASP A 383 -4.80 -14.40 -24.04
N GLN A 384 -4.90 -13.19 -24.57
CA GLN A 384 -3.79 -12.38 -25.09
C GLN A 384 -3.88 -10.98 -24.48
N VAL A 385 -2.75 -10.42 -24.02
CA VAL A 385 -2.72 -9.08 -23.41
C VAL A 385 -1.58 -8.26 -24.01
N ILE A 386 -1.88 -7.01 -24.33
CA ILE A 386 -0.90 -6.01 -24.74
C ILE A 386 -0.71 -5.00 -23.62
N VAL A 387 0.56 -4.80 -23.20
CA VAL A 387 0.93 -3.89 -22.12
C VAL A 387 1.64 -2.66 -22.68
N MET A 388 1.19 -1.47 -22.31
CA MET A 388 1.76 -0.17 -22.67
C MET A 388 2.30 0.54 -21.42
N PRO A 389 3.61 0.50 -21.15
CA PRO A 389 4.21 1.02 -19.92
C PRO A 389 4.25 2.55 -19.85
N ASN A 390 4.22 3.26 -20.97
CA ASN A 390 4.22 4.72 -21.10
C ASN A 390 5.37 5.46 -20.40
N ASN A 391 6.39 4.72 -19.97
CA ASN A 391 7.58 5.25 -19.32
C ASN A 391 8.75 4.28 -19.48
N SER A 392 9.91 4.80 -19.82
CA SER A 392 11.13 3.99 -20.02
C SER A 392 11.55 3.22 -18.75
N ASN A 393 11.29 3.79 -17.56
CA ASN A 393 11.65 3.18 -16.28
C ASN A 393 10.73 1.98 -15.93
N ILE A 394 9.49 1.98 -16.44
CA ILE A 394 8.49 0.95 -16.16
C ILE A 394 8.62 -0.22 -17.14
N ARG A 395 9.21 0.00 -18.32
CA ARG A 395 9.34 -1.01 -19.37
C ARG A 395 9.95 -2.33 -18.88
N MET A 396 11.02 -2.26 -18.08
CA MET A 396 11.67 -3.49 -17.57
C MET A 396 10.74 -4.28 -16.63
N ALA A 397 9.94 -3.59 -15.81
CA ALA A 397 8.94 -4.23 -14.95
C ALA A 397 7.81 -4.88 -15.78
N ALA A 398 7.38 -4.21 -16.85
CA ALA A 398 6.37 -4.76 -17.77
C ALA A 398 6.89 -6.00 -18.53
N GLU A 399 8.14 -5.98 -19.02
CA GLU A 399 8.78 -7.12 -19.68
C GLU A 399 8.98 -8.31 -18.70
N ALA A 400 9.31 -8.02 -17.44
CA ALA A 400 9.42 -9.03 -16.39
C ALA A 400 8.05 -9.65 -16.06
N ALA A 401 6.99 -8.84 -15.94
CA ALA A 401 5.63 -9.31 -15.72
C ALA A 401 5.15 -10.18 -16.89
N ALA A 402 5.38 -9.73 -18.15
CA ALA A 402 5.05 -10.49 -19.34
C ALA A 402 5.76 -11.87 -19.36
N SER A 403 7.02 -11.91 -18.96
CA SER A 403 7.81 -13.15 -18.90
C SER A 403 7.36 -14.11 -17.80
N ALA A 404 6.72 -13.61 -16.75
CA ALA A 404 6.21 -14.40 -15.62
C ALA A 404 4.83 -15.02 -15.91
N CYS A 405 4.10 -14.57 -16.96
CA CYS A 405 2.82 -15.12 -17.34
C CYS A 405 3.01 -16.45 -18.10
N GLU A 406 2.49 -17.56 -17.55
CA GLU A 406 2.54 -18.89 -18.21
C GLU A 406 1.27 -19.17 -19.01
N ASP A 407 0.12 -18.68 -18.58
CA ASP A 407 -1.21 -19.01 -19.12
C ASP A 407 -1.80 -17.91 -20.04
N VAL A 408 -1.13 -16.77 -20.18
CA VAL A 408 -1.55 -15.61 -20.98
C VAL A 408 -0.43 -15.24 -21.94
N LYS A 409 -0.75 -15.03 -23.21
CA LYS A 409 0.21 -14.51 -24.17
C LYS A 409 0.32 -13.01 -24.04
N VAL A 410 1.46 -12.51 -23.56
CA VAL A 410 1.65 -11.08 -23.30
C VAL A 410 2.68 -10.48 -24.24
N ALA A 411 2.36 -9.30 -24.80
CA ALA A 411 3.30 -8.46 -25.53
C ALA A 411 3.42 -7.08 -24.86
N VAL A 412 4.61 -6.49 -24.92
CA VAL A 412 4.86 -5.14 -24.39
C VAL A 412 5.19 -4.22 -25.56
N ILE A 413 4.32 -3.21 -25.78
CA ILE A 413 4.61 -2.13 -26.73
C ILE A 413 5.54 -1.13 -26.03
N PRO A 414 6.70 -0.77 -26.60
CA PRO A 414 7.71 0.02 -25.89
C PRO A 414 7.37 1.52 -25.82
N THR A 415 6.16 1.85 -25.40
CA THR A 415 5.70 3.24 -25.23
C THR A 415 6.49 3.96 -24.14
N LYS A 416 6.82 5.22 -24.36
CA LYS A 416 7.56 6.09 -23.43
C LYS A 416 6.73 7.26 -22.91
N SER A 417 5.58 7.52 -23.55
CA SER A 417 4.60 8.54 -23.17
C SER A 417 3.19 7.95 -23.32
N VAL A 418 2.24 8.44 -22.55
CA VAL A 418 0.82 8.08 -22.67
C VAL A 418 0.25 8.46 -24.03
N LEU A 419 0.78 9.50 -24.68
CA LEU A 419 0.39 9.92 -26.02
C LEU A 419 0.75 8.88 -27.09
N GLN A 420 1.87 8.18 -26.90
CA GLN A 420 2.20 7.02 -27.74
C GLN A 420 1.22 5.86 -27.55
N ALA A 421 0.71 5.66 -26.32
CA ALA A 421 -0.33 4.66 -26.11
C ALA A 421 -1.65 5.04 -26.79
N PHE A 422 -1.99 6.33 -26.86
CA PHE A 422 -3.16 6.77 -27.62
C PHE A 422 -3.02 6.40 -29.10
N ALA A 423 -1.90 6.76 -29.73
CA ALA A 423 -1.62 6.42 -31.13
C ALA A 423 -1.64 4.89 -31.35
N ALA A 424 -1.03 4.12 -30.45
CA ALA A 424 -1.07 2.67 -30.49
C ALA A 424 -2.50 2.10 -30.43
N MET A 425 -3.38 2.69 -29.62
CA MET A 425 -4.77 2.25 -29.50
C MET A 425 -5.63 2.64 -30.73
N PHE A 426 -5.29 3.70 -31.45
CA PHE A 426 -6.02 4.10 -32.65
C PHE A 426 -5.90 3.11 -33.80
N VAL A 427 -4.83 2.30 -33.88
CA VAL A 427 -4.65 1.29 -34.93
C VAL A 427 -5.30 -0.05 -34.59
N VAL A 428 -5.87 -0.20 -33.39
CA VAL A 428 -6.53 -1.43 -32.96
C VAL A 428 -7.77 -1.69 -33.82
N ALA A 429 -7.80 -2.83 -34.52
CA ALA A 429 -8.95 -3.23 -35.30
C ALA A 429 -9.33 -4.70 -35.02
N ASP A 430 -10.62 -4.99 -35.14
CA ASP A 430 -11.16 -6.33 -34.89
C ASP A 430 -10.64 -7.35 -35.94
N GLY A 431 -10.22 -8.52 -35.45
CA GLY A 431 -9.84 -9.65 -36.27
C GLY A 431 -8.41 -9.61 -36.83
N VAL A 432 -7.59 -8.64 -36.42
CA VAL A 432 -6.16 -8.60 -36.72
C VAL A 432 -5.44 -9.65 -35.85
N PRO A 433 -4.55 -10.51 -36.44
CA PRO A 433 -3.75 -11.44 -35.67
C PRO A 433 -2.86 -10.72 -34.62
N PHE A 434 -2.68 -11.32 -33.45
CA PHE A 434 -1.97 -10.69 -32.32
C PHE A 434 -0.57 -10.17 -32.71
N GLU A 435 0.23 -10.96 -33.41
CA GLU A 435 1.58 -10.56 -33.83
C GLU A 435 1.57 -9.37 -34.79
N GLU A 436 0.63 -9.37 -35.73
CA GLU A 436 0.45 -8.29 -36.71
C GLU A 436 0.00 -7.00 -36.00
N LEU A 437 -0.94 -7.12 -35.05
CA LEU A 437 -1.39 -5.98 -34.23
C LEU A 437 -0.23 -5.39 -33.41
N VAL A 438 0.62 -6.23 -32.78
CA VAL A 438 1.80 -5.78 -32.04
C VAL A 438 2.78 -5.02 -32.95
N GLU A 439 2.97 -5.47 -34.20
CA GLU A 439 3.79 -4.75 -35.19
C GLU A 439 3.14 -3.41 -35.57
N GLU A 440 1.86 -3.39 -35.90
CA GLU A 440 1.13 -2.16 -36.25
C GLU A 440 1.14 -1.13 -35.09
N MET A 441 0.89 -1.55 -33.86
CA MET A 441 0.97 -0.68 -32.68
C MET A 441 2.39 -0.16 -32.45
N THR A 442 3.40 -1.00 -32.68
CA THR A 442 4.81 -0.61 -32.53
C THR A 442 5.23 0.39 -33.62
N ASP A 443 4.74 0.20 -34.85
CA ASP A 443 4.99 1.13 -35.95
C ASP A 443 4.27 2.47 -35.70
N ALA A 444 3.03 2.45 -35.21
CA ALA A 444 2.27 3.66 -34.90
C ALA A 444 2.98 4.58 -33.88
N ILE A 445 3.56 4.00 -32.82
CA ILE A 445 4.27 4.81 -31.83
C ILE A 445 5.57 5.45 -32.34
N SER A 446 6.13 4.93 -33.43
CA SER A 446 7.37 5.44 -34.00
C SER A 446 7.21 6.82 -34.67
N GLY A 447 5.99 7.12 -35.15
CA GLY A 447 5.64 8.42 -35.74
C GLY A 447 5.32 9.51 -34.69
N VAL A 448 5.10 9.14 -33.43
CA VAL A 448 4.68 10.06 -32.38
C VAL A 448 5.91 10.71 -31.73
N ARG A 449 6.12 11.97 -32.00
CA ARG A 449 7.11 12.81 -31.30
C ARG A 449 6.43 13.49 -30.12
N TYR A 450 6.99 13.37 -28.93
CA TYR A 450 6.35 13.92 -27.72
C TYR A 450 7.27 14.89 -26.98
N GLY A 451 6.67 15.89 -26.38
CA GLY A 451 7.27 16.89 -25.51
C GLY A 451 6.65 16.87 -24.12
N GLU A 452 7.48 17.09 -23.12
CA GLU A 452 7.10 17.16 -21.70
C GLU A 452 7.60 18.46 -21.12
N VAL A 453 6.75 19.19 -20.39
CA VAL A 453 7.14 20.43 -19.72
C VAL A 453 7.00 20.26 -18.22
N THR A 454 8.09 20.54 -17.48
CA THR A 454 8.13 20.38 -16.03
C THR A 454 9.04 21.43 -15.39
N THR A 455 9.03 21.48 -14.05
CA THR A 455 9.87 22.40 -13.27
C THR A 455 11.07 21.67 -12.67
N ALA A 456 12.25 22.26 -12.77
CA ALA A 456 13.47 21.75 -12.16
C ALA A 456 13.38 21.79 -10.63
N VAL A 457 13.74 20.69 -9.98
CA VAL A 457 13.75 20.54 -8.51
C VAL A 457 15.17 20.66 -7.92
N ARG A 458 16.15 20.97 -8.74
CA ARG A 458 17.57 21.17 -8.36
C ARG A 458 18.36 21.79 -9.49
N ASP A 459 19.49 22.39 -9.16
CA ASP A 459 20.45 22.87 -10.14
C ASP A 459 21.01 21.72 -10.98
N SER A 460 21.08 21.93 -12.30
CA SER A 460 21.65 21.00 -13.28
C SER A 460 22.10 21.74 -14.55
N SER A 461 22.30 21.04 -15.65
CA SER A 461 22.58 21.64 -16.97
C SER A 461 21.93 20.80 -18.06
N ALA A 462 21.45 21.45 -19.11
CA ALA A 462 21.00 20.82 -20.35
C ALA A 462 22.17 20.18 -21.12
N ALA A 463 21.87 19.34 -22.11
CA ALA A 463 22.88 18.63 -22.88
C ALA A 463 23.84 19.57 -23.67
N ASP A 464 23.40 20.77 -24.03
CA ASP A 464 24.18 21.81 -24.68
C ASP A 464 25.01 22.67 -23.71
N GLY A 465 24.92 22.40 -22.41
CA GLY A 465 25.59 23.13 -21.34
C GLY A 465 24.82 24.33 -20.79
N THR A 466 23.60 24.58 -21.22
CA THR A 466 22.74 25.65 -20.66
C THR A 466 22.49 25.36 -19.17
N PRO A 467 22.78 26.30 -18.25
CA PRO A 467 22.53 26.13 -16.82
C PRO A 467 21.04 26.05 -16.56
N ILE A 468 20.64 25.16 -15.62
CA ILE A 468 19.29 24.98 -15.12
C ILE A 468 19.35 25.18 -13.61
N HIS A 469 18.50 26.06 -13.08
CA HIS A 469 18.41 26.35 -11.66
C HIS A 469 17.14 25.76 -11.08
N ASP A 470 17.14 25.53 -9.78
CA ASP A 470 15.94 25.13 -9.04
C ASP A 470 14.79 26.12 -9.30
N GLY A 471 13.63 25.61 -9.75
CA GLY A 471 12.48 26.41 -10.14
C GLY A 471 12.42 26.81 -11.62
N ASP A 472 13.45 26.57 -12.43
CA ASP A 472 13.39 26.80 -13.88
C ASP A 472 12.41 25.81 -14.55
N VAL A 473 11.72 26.26 -15.59
CA VAL A 473 10.85 25.42 -16.40
C VAL A 473 11.66 24.79 -17.52
N MET A 474 11.52 23.49 -17.68
CA MET A 474 12.23 22.69 -18.68
C MET A 474 11.25 22.12 -19.70
N GLY A 475 11.57 22.27 -20.98
CA GLY A 475 10.93 21.57 -22.10
C GLY A 475 11.81 20.41 -22.55
N ILE A 476 11.26 19.20 -22.48
CA ILE A 476 11.96 17.94 -22.71
C ILE A 476 11.39 17.28 -23.97
N GLN A 477 12.25 16.94 -24.92
CA GLN A 477 11.89 16.14 -26.10
C GLN A 477 12.67 14.83 -26.09
N GLY A 478 11.96 13.69 -26.15
CA GLY A 478 12.60 12.39 -26.25
C GLY A 478 13.58 12.06 -25.10
N GLY A 479 13.45 12.72 -23.95
CA GLY A 479 14.32 12.58 -22.77
C GLY A 479 15.51 13.57 -22.73
N SER A 480 15.62 14.47 -23.70
CA SER A 480 16.61 15.56 -23.72
C SER A 480 15.96 16.89 -23.31
N ILE A 481 16.65 17.70 -22.51
CA ILE A 481 16.19 19.04 -22.14
C ILE A 481 16.60 19.98 -23.27
N ASP A 482 15.63 20.48 -24.01
CA ASP A 482 15.83 21.23 -25.23
C ASP A 482 15.47 22.71 -25.12
N VAL A 483 14.66 23.08 -24.15
CA VAL A 483 14.25 24.44 -23.84
C VAL A 483 14.32 24.68 -22.35
N VAL A 484 14.85 25.79 -21.91
CA VAL A 484 14.87 26.22 -20.50
C VAL A 484 14.34 27.64 -20.39
N GLY A 485 13.47 27.89 -19.45
CA GLY A 485 12.86 29.19 -19.20
C GLY A 485 12.25 29.32 -17.82
N SER A 486 11.42 30.35 -17.60
CA SER A 486 10.78 30.61 -16.31
C SER A 486 9.25 30.60 -16.38
N ASP A 487 8.67 30.31 -17.54
CA ASP A 487 7.23 30.36 -17.78
C ASP A 487 6.79 29.16 -18.58
N VAL A 488 5.82 28.39 -18.06
CA VAL A 488 5.33 27.13 -18.65
C VAL A 488 4.77 27.35 -20.06
N MET A 489 3.94 28.39 -20.24
CA MET A 489 3.33 28.70 -21.53
C MET A 489 4.38 28.96 -22.60
N LYS A 490 5.37 29.80 -22.26
CA LYS A 490 6.42 30.16 -23.18
C LYS A 490 7.32 28.95 -23.53
N VAL A 491 7.74 28.19 -22.53
CA VAL A 491 8.58 27.00 -22.75
C VAL A 491 7.84 25.97 -23.61
N THR A 492 6.53 25.78 -23.39
CA THR A 492 5.71 24.90 -24.24
C THR A 492 5.68 25.37 -25.68
N LEU A 493 5.41 26.65 -25.92
CA LEU A 493 5.38 27.21 -27.28
C LEU A 493 6.73 27.13 -27.97
N ASP A 494 7.82 27.46 -27.26
CA ASP A 494 9.17 27.39 -27.79
C ASP A 494 9.57 25.93 -28.13
N LEU A 495 9.13 24.95 -27.32
CA LEU A 495 9.38 23.54 -27.59
C LEU A 495 8.56 23.02 -28.79
N ILE A 496 7.28 23.38 -28.89
CA ILE A 496 6.44 23.07 -30.06
C ILE A 496 7.08 23.66 -31.33
N ALA A 497 7.50 24.94 -31.28
CA ALA A 497 8.13 25.59 -32.41
C ALA A 497 9.40 24.85 -32.84
N LYS A 498 10.25 24.48 -31.91
CA LYS A 498 11.48 23.73 -32.17
C LYS A 498 11.18 22.39 -32.83
N MET A 499 10.21 21.65 -32.30
CA MET A 499 9.83 20.33 -32.81
C MET A 499 9.23 20.43 -34.23
N GLN A 500 8.45 21.48 -34.52
CA GLN A 500 7.92 21.75 -35.87
C GLN A 500 9.00 22.21 -36.86
N GLU A 501 10.02 22.92 -36.41
CA GLU A 501 11.17 23.28 -37.25
C GLU A 501 12.03 22.05 -37.60
N GLU A 502 12.16 21.08 -36.70
CA GLU A 502 12.92 19.85 -36.93
C GLU A 502 12.22 18.91 -37.92
N GLU A 503 10.92 18.76 -37.75
CA GLU A 503 10.04 17.94 -38.60
C GLU A 503 8.60 18.47 -38.47
N GLU A 504 8.01 18.84 -39.59
CA GLU A 504 6.65 19.35 -39.69
C GLU A 504 5.64 18.24 -39.43
N GLY A 505 4.67 18.46 -38.58
CA GLY A 505 3.57 17.53 -38.28
C GLY A 505 2.24 18.21 -38.47
N ASP A 506 1.20 17.40 -38.71
CA ASP A 506 -0.15 17.86 -39.05
C ASP A 506 -1.10 17.85 -37.84
N ASN A 507 -0.79 17.06 -36.79
CA ASN A 507 -1.63 16.90 -35.60
C ASN A 507 -0.83 17.19 -34.33
N LEU A 508 -1.44 17.94 -33.42
CA LEU A 508 -0.90 18.23 -32.08
C LEU A 508 -1.92 17.84 -31.02
N THR A 509 -1.56 16.87 -30.18
CA THR A 509 -2.37 16.53 -28.98
C THR A 509 -1.71 17.13 -27.76
N ILE A 510 -2.46 17.88 -26.95
CA ILE A 510 -2.00 18.52 -25.70
C ILE A 510 -2.78 17.92 -24.52
N LEU A 511 -2.07 17.50 -23.48
CA LEU A 511 -2.64 17.12 -22.20
C LEU A 511 -2.19 18.08 -21.11
N ALA A 512 -3.14 18.76 -20.48
CA ALA A 512 -2.90 19.64 -19.34
C ALA A 512 -2.88 18.85 -18.03
N GLY A 513 -1.85 19.10 -17.20
CA GLY A 513 -1.70 18.55 -15.86
C GLY A 513 -2.60 19.22 -14.83
N GLU A 514 -2.55 18.72 -13.58
CA GLU A 514 -3.38 19.22 -12.49
C GLU A 514 -3.13 20.72 -12.15
N ASP A 515 -1.89 21.18 -12.31
CA ASP A 515 -1.47 22.55 -12.02
C ASP A 515 -1.64 23.52 -13.20
N PHE A 516 -2.20 23.09 -14.35
CA PHE A 516 -2.40 23.92 -15.54
C PHE A 516 -3.89 24.15 -15.76
N SER A 517 -4.37 25.41 -15.60
CA SER A 517 -5.81 25.70 -15.61
C SER A 517 -6.43 25.60 -17.01
N ASP A 518 -7.78 25.46 -17.06
CA ASP A 518 -8.53 25.40 -18.32
C ASP A 518 -8.31 26.68 -19.16
N GLU A 519 -8.26 27.87 -18.52
CA GLU A 519 -8.01 29.12 -19.21
C GLU A 519 -6.58 29.17 -19.82
N GLN A 520 -5.61 28.54 -19.15
CA GLN A 520 -4.25 28.42 -19.68
C GLN A 520 -4.20 27.45 -20.86
N LEU A 521 -4.95 26.33 -20.77
CA LEU A 521 -5.04 25.34 -21.84
C LEU A 521 -5.69 25.94 -23.09
N ASP A 522 -6.83 26.62 -22.95
CA ASP A 522 -7.51 27.30 -24.04
C ASP A 522 -6.60 28.37 -24.69
N LEU A 523 -5.87 29.13 -23.87
CA LEU A 523 -4.95 30.13 -24.36
C LEU A 523 -3.75 29.50 -25.09
N LEU A 524 -3.23 28.37 -24.63
CA LEU A 524 -2.16 27.64 -25.28
C LEU A 524 -2.60 27.13 -26.66
N ALA A 525 -3.76 26.44 -26.71
CA ALA A 525 -4.33 25.95 -27.95
C ALA A 525 -4.55 27.08 -28.98
N SER A 526 -5.18 28.18 -28.55
CA SER A 526 -5.39 29.35 -29.43
C SER A 526 -4.09 29.95 -29.98
N ARG A 527 -3.03 30.03 -29.16
CA ARG A 527 -1.73 30.55 -29.61
C ARG A 527 -1.03 29.63 -30.59
N VAL A 528 -1.19 28.33 -30.44
CA VAL A 528 -0.65 27.35 -31.37
C VAL A 528 -1.40 27.41 -32.69
N GLU A 529 -2.75 27.44 -32.68
CA GLU A 529 -3.58 27.59 -33.88
C GLU A 529 -3.29 28.90 -34.64
N ASP A 530 -3.05 30.01 -33.91
CA ASP A 530 -2.65 31.28 -34.53
C ASP A 530 -1.26 31.20 -35.21
N ALA A 531 -0.32 30.45 -34.61
CA ALA A 531 1.05 30.31 -35.13
C ALA A 531 1.15 29.26 -36.25
N TYR A 532 0.35 28.22 -36.19
CA TYR A 532 0.35 27.09 -37.11
C TYR A 532 -1.09 26.79 -37.60
N PRO A 533 -1.64 27.58 -38.54
CA PRO A 533 -3.05 27.44 -38.97
C PRO A 533 -3.39 26.10 -39.64
N ASP A 534 -2.40 25.37 -40.12
CA ASP A 534 -2.56 24.06 -40.80
C ASP A 534 -2.42 22.89 -39.81
N LEU A 535 -2.04 23.14 -38.53
CA LEU A 535 -1.90 22.15 -37.49
C LEU A 535 -3.25 21.90 -36.80
N GLU A 536 -3.72 20.66 -36.81
CA GLU A 536 -4.91 20.28 -36.05
C GLU A 536 -4.57 20.13 -34.57
N VAL A 537 -5.24 20.91 -33.70
CA VAL A 537 -4.92 20.93 -32.25
C VAL A 537 -6.04 20.25 -31.46
N ASP A 538 -5.71 19.19 -30.74
CA ASP A 538 -6.56 18.55 -29.75
C ASP A 538 -6.01 18.81 -28.34
N ALA A 539 -6.74 19.56 -27.52
CA ALA A 539 -6.30 19.97 -26.19
C ALA A 539 -7.27 19.42 -25.13
N GLN A 540 -6.78 18.59 -24.22
CA GLN A 540 -7.58 17.91 -23.21
C GLN A 540 -6.94 17.97 -21.82
N ARG A 541 -7.76 17.70 -20.78
CA ARG A 541 -7.27 17.52 -19.41
C ARG A 541 -6.72 16.13 -19.23
N GLY A 542 -5.41 16.04 -18.94
CA GLY A 542 -4.75 14.78 -18.57
C GLY A 542 -4.74 14.55 -17.06
N GLU A 543 -4.80 15.64 -16.27
CA GLU A 543 -4.74 15.65 -14.79
C GLU A 543 -3.47 14.96 -14.25
N GLN A 544 -2.40 14.88 -15.06
CA GLN A 544 -1.13 14.31 -14.65
C GLN A 544 -0.41 15.24 -13.67
N PRO A 545 0.20 14.68 -12.60
CA PRO A 545 1.04 15.44 -11.68
C PRO A 545 2.42 15.76 -12.31
N LEU A 546 3.12 16.75 -11.79
CA LEU A 546 4.51 17.13 -12.12
C LEU A 546 4.72 17.72 -13.51
N TYR A 547 3.90 17.41 -14.48
CA TYR A 547 4.00 17.92 -15.84
C TYR A 547 2.80 18.81 -16.16
N PRO A 548 2.93 20.14 -15.99
CA PRO A 548 1.86 21.06 -16.36
C PRO A 548 1.35 20.86 -17.78
N VAL A 549 2.23 20.46 -18.71
CA VAL A 549 1.86 20.16 -20.10
C VAL A 549 2.68 18.99 -20.61
N ILE A 550 2.02 18.02 -21.25
CA ILE A 550 2.63 17.04 -22.14
C ILE A 550 1.92 17.13 -23.49
N PHE A 551 2.63 16.91 -24.57
CA PHE A 551 2.04 16.98 -25.91
C PHE A 551 2.74 16.05 -26.89
N SER A 552 2.04 15.67 -27.98
CA SER A 552 2.63 14.99 -29.13
C SER A 552 2.39 15.74 -30.42
N ILE A 553 3.30 15.54 -31.37
CA ILE A 553 3.20 16.00 -32.75
C ILE A 553 3.33 14.77 -33.66
N GLU A 554 2.39 14.63 -34.58
CA GLU A 554 2.30 13.54 -35.55
C GLU A 554 2.21 14.08 -36.98
#